data_8337441fbfa8c057f195ea10ad14812f
#
_entry.id   8337441fbfa8c057f195ea10ad14812f
#
_cell.length_a   1.000
_cell.length_b   1.000
_cell.length_c   1.000
_cell.angle_alpha   90.00
_cell.angle_beta   90.00
_cell.angle_gamma   90.00
#
_symmetry.space_group_name_H-M   'P 1'
#
loop_
_entity.id
_entity.type
_entity.pdbx_description
1 polymer ?
#
loop_
_entity_poly.entity_id
_entity_poly.type
_entity_poly.pdbx_seq_one_letter_code
_entity_poly.pdbx_strand_id
1 'polypeptide(L)'
;MCADQPAVLTQHRAIAAEGWRIELQTPRTFLESLKVMRIGAKEVAEHRDGLSLLDPMVVWLSRLGLFSRSEAPKPDSYAITGQIKDFGVKLDSTPGFLWMVSDGNDRITQVNAGRAYARVQLAATAHGVVMQPMQQALQEFAEVARPYADVHRLLQASPPAQTVQMWARVGFAAPVG
;
A
#
# COMPACT_ATOMS: atom_id res chain seq x y z
N MET A 1 -11.30 -10.58 -9.02
CA MET A 1 -12.42 -9.63 -9.32
C MET A 1 -11.81 -8.25 -9.51
N CYS A 2 -12.46 -7.36 -10.25
CA CYS A 2 -11.96 -6.01 -10.53
C CYS A 2 -13.13 -5.00 -10.58
N ALA A 3 -12.81 -3.72 -10.39
CA ALA A 3 -13.75 -2.62 -10.55
C ALA A 3 -13.08 -1.48 -11.34
N ASP A 4 -13.86 -0.90 -12.24
CA ASP A 4 -13.51 0.24 -13.09
C ASP A 4 -14.64 1.29 -13.20
N GLN A 5 -15.80 1.01 -12.60
CA GLN A 5 -16.94 1.91 -12.61
C GLN A 5 -16.72 3.11 -11.67
N PRO A 6 -16.97 4.35 -12.09
CA PRO A 6 -16.63 5.57 -11.32
C PRO A 6 -17.18 5.59 -9.89
N ALA A 7 -18.43 5.19 -9.70
CA ALA A 7 -19.06 5.19 -8.37
C ALA A 7 -18.40 4.19 -7.41
N VAL A 8 -17.99 3.02 -7.92
CA VAL A 8 -17.29 1.99 -7.15
C VAL A 8 -15.85 2.42 -6.89
N LEU A 9 -15.16 3.00 -7.88
CA LEU A 9 -13.82 3.53 -7.71
C LEU A 9 -13.72 4.58 -6.59
N THR A 10 -14.73 5.44 -6.46
CA THR A 10 -14.78 6.45 -5.40
C THR A 10 -14.74 5.80 -4.01
N GLN A 11 -15.47 4.71 -3.80
CA GLN A 11 -15.47 3.98 -2.53
C GLN A 11 -14.12 3.31 -2.25
N HIS A 12 -13.53 2.66 -3.26
CA HIS A 12 -12.18 2.09 -3.14
C HIS A 12 -11.13 3.14 -2.76
N ARG A 13 -11.15 4.30 -3.44
CA ARG A 13 -10.22 5.41 -3.19
C ARG A 13 -10.35 5.95 -1.77
N ALA A 14 -11.57 6.13 -1.28
CA ALA A 14 -11.82 6.63 0.07
C ALA A 14 -11.26 5.69 1.14
N ILE A 15 -11.50 4.38 1.01
CA ILE A 15 -10.99 3.38 1.96
C ILE A 15 -9.45 3.31 1.89
N ALA A 16 -8.87 3.32 0.69
CA ALA A 16 -7.41 3.30 0.51
C ALA A 16 -6.73 4.53 1.11
N ALA A 17 -7.31 5.72 0.89
CA ALA A 17 -6.82 6.98 1.46
C ALA A 17 -6.86 6.95 3.00
N GLU A 18 -7.93 6.43 3.58
CA GLU A 18 -8.07 6.33 5.03
C GLU A 18 -7.07 5.32 5.63
N GLY A 19 -6.91 4.14 5.03
CA GLY A 19 -5.92 3.16 5.46
C GLY A 19 -4.49 3.73 5.41
N TRP A 20 -4.14 4.43 4.34
CA TRP A 20 -2.85 5.09 4.19
C TRP A 20 -2.63 6.19 5.24
N ARG A 21 -3.65 7.02 5.47
CA ARG A 21 -3.61 8.08 6.49
C ARG A 21 -3.34 7.51 7.87
N ILE A 22 -4.05 6.45 8.25
CA ILE A 22 -3.89 5.80 9.56
C ILE A 22 -2.47 5.22 9.70
N GLU A 23 -1.94 4.55 8.68
CA GLU A 23 -0.59 3.99 8.72
C GLU A 23 0.46 5.08 8.94
N LEU A 24 0.37 6.20 8.21
CA LEU A 24 1.31 7.30 8.36
C LEU A 24 1.20 8.05 9.69
N GLN A 25 -0.01 8.16 10.24
CA GLN A 25 -0.27 8.89 11.49
C GLN A 25 -0.12 8.04 12.75
N THR A 26 0.04 6.73 12.62
CA THR A 26 0.29 5.81 13.74
C THR A 26 1.79 5.62 13.92
N PRO A 27 2.41 6.14 15.01
CA PRO A 27 3.87 6.17 15.14
C PRO A 27 4.54 4.80 15.01
N ARG A 28 3.95 3.74 15.57
CA ARG A 28 4.53 2.39 15.53
C ARG A 28 4.58 1.83 14.11
N THR A 29 3.54 2.02 13.29
CA THR A 29 3.49 1.50 11.91
C THR A 29 4.43 2.30 11.00
N PHE A 30 4.50 3.61 11.21
CA PHE A 30 5.45 4.46 10.50
C PHE A 30 6.91 4.05 10.81
N LEU A 31 7.23 3.77 12.08
CA LEU A 31 8.57 3.32 12.48
C LEU A 31 8.94 1.96 11.87
N GLU A 32 7.99 1.05 11.71
CA GLU A 32 8.22 -0.21 11.00
C GLU A 32 8.60 0.03 9.54
N SER A 33 7.92 0.93 8.86
CA SER A 33 8.25 1.35 7.49
C SER A 33 9.63 2.00 7.39
N LEU A 34 10.02 2.82 8.37
CA LEU A 34 11.35 3.44 8.41
C LEU A 34 12.49 2.42 8.52
N LYS A 35 12.28 1.30 9.23
CA LYS A 35 13.30 0.24 9.38
C LYS A 35 13.65 -0.43 8.06
N VAL A 36 12.68 -0.55 7.16
CA VAL A 36 12.87 -1.17 5.84
C VAL A 36 13.14 -0.15 4.73
N MET A 37 13.29 1.13 5.06
CA MET A 37 13.56 2.19 4.11
C MET A 37 15.04 2.25 3.74
N ARG A 38 15.34 2.31 2.44
CA ARG A 38 16.68 2.46 1.87
C ARG A 38 16.81 3.85 1.25
N ILE A 39 17.73 4.67 1.79
CA ILE A 39 17.84 6.08 1.42
C ILE A 39 19.06 6.31 0.52
N GLY A 40 18.75 6.79 -0.68
CA GLY A 40 19.77 7.10 -1.69
C GLY A 40 20.26 5.89 -2.48
N ALA A 41 20.82 6.16 -3.64
CA ALA A 41 21.23 5.15 -4.61
C ALA A 41 22.22 4.11 -4.05
N LYS A 42 23.09 4.52 -3.12
CA LYS A 42 24.07 3.60 -2.50
C LYS A 42 23.39 2.52 -1.67
N GLU A 43 22.52 2.87 -0.72
CA GLU A 43 21.81 1.89 0.12
C GLU A 43 20.90 0.99 -0.73
N VAL A 44 20.19 1.57 -1.72
CA VAL A 44 19.33 0.83 -2.63
C VAL A 44 20.12 -0.21 -3.43
N ALA A 45 21.30 0.15 -3.94
CA ALA A 45 22.16 -0.77 -4.69
C ALA A 45 22.76 -1.88 -3.80
N GLU A 46 23.10 -1.55 -2.56
CA GLU A 46 23.73 -2.48 -1.61
C GLU A 46 22.73 -3.52 -1.07
N HIS A 47 21.53 -3.10 -0.70
CA HIS A 47 20.57 -3.96 -0.03
C HIS A 47 19.52 -4.58 -0.96
N ARG A 48 19.11 -3.89 -2.03
CA ARG A 48 18.13 -4.33 -3.05
C ARG A 48 16.81 -4.89 -2.48
N ASP A 49 16.43 -4.41 -1.31
CA ASP A 49 15.23 -4.80 -0.56
C ASP A 49 14.55 -3.56 0.03
N GLY A 50 13.37 -3.73 0.63
CA GLY A 50 12.66 -2.68 1.34
C GLY A 50 12.08 -1.59 0.44
N LEU A 51 11.94 -0.40 1.02
CA LEU A 51 11.36 0.78 0.36
C LEU A 51 12.46 1.73 -0.10
N SER A 52 12.56 1.94 -1.40
CA SER A 52 13.55 2.86 -1.99
C SER A 52 13.11 4.31 -1.87
N LEU A 53 13.92 5.16 -1.24
CA LEU A 53 13.70 6.58 -1.12
C LEU A 53 14.85 7.34 -1.76
N LEU A 54 14.64 7.83 -2.98
CA LEU A 54 15.63 8.50 -3.81
C LEU A 54 15.46 10.02 -3.87
N ASP A 55 14.50 10.58 -3.10
CA ASP A 55 14.29 12.03 -3.05
C ASP A 55 15.58 12.76 -2.65
N PRO A 56 16.08 13.70 -3.48
CA PRO A 56 17.36 14.36 -3.23
C PRO A 56 17.41 15.14 -1.91
N MET A 57 16.28 15.73 -1.49
CA MET A 57 16.19 16.48 -0.23
C MET A 57 16.33 15.55 0.95
N VAL A 58 15.60 14.41 0.94
CA VAL A 58 15.68 13.42 2.01
C VAL A 58 17.06 12.77 2.09
N VAL A 59 17.68 12.48 0.95
CA VAL A 59 19.07 11.98 0.88
C VAL A 59 20.05 13.00 1.50
N TRP A 60 19.89 14.28 1.20
CA TRP A 60 20.70 15.34 1.76
C TRP A 60 20.51 15.49 3.27
N LEU A 61 19.25 15.53 3.75
CA LEU A 61 18.93 15.58 5.18
C LEU A 61 19.47 14.36 5.94
N SER A 62 19.38 13.17 5.34
CA SER A 62 19.93 11.95 5.92
C SER A 62 21.46 12.03 6.08
N ARG A 63 22.17 12.57 5.08
CA ARG A 63 23.63 12.76 5.15
C ARG A 63 24.06 13.77 6.21
N LEU A 64 23.23 14.75 6.50
CA LEU A 64 23.47 15.74 7.57
C LEU A 64 23.06 15.25 8.96
N GLY A 65 22.52 14.02 9.08
CA GLY A 65 22.01 13.51 10.35
C GLY A 65 20.71 14.17 10.82
N LEU A 66 20.00 14.88 9.94
CA LEU A 66 18.75 15.57 10.24
C LEU A 66 17.52 14.69 9.93
N PHE A 67 17.70 13.52 9.36
CA PHE A 67 16.67 12.52 9.15
C PHE A 67 16.89 11.36 10.12
N SER A 68 15.95 11.16 11.07
CA SER A 68 16.00 10.06 12.03
C SER A 68 15.13 8.89 11.54
N ARG A 69 15.66 7.67 11.67
CA ARG A 69 14.90 6.42 11.47
C ARG A 69 14.34 5.86 12.78
N SER A 70 14.70 6.47 13.91
CA SER A 70 14.29 6.01 15.25
C SER A 70 13.11 6.79 15.82
N GLU A 71 12.70 7.87 15.17
CA GLU A 71 11.60 8.72 15.62
C GLU A 71 10.58 8.92 14.51
N ALA A 72 9.31 8.67 14.81
CA ALA A 72 8.23 8.97 13.89
C ALA A 72 8.00 10.49 13.85
N PRO A 73 7.81 11.08 12.65
CA PRO A 73 7.40 12.47 12.53
C PRO A 73 6.06 12.70 13.22
N LYS A 74 5.79 13.95 13.64
CA LYS A 74 4.47 14.30 14.17
C LYS A 74 3.39 14.07 13.11
N PRO A 75 2.19 13.58 13.49
CA PRO A 75 1.11 13.26 12.56
C PRO A 75 0.66 14.41 11.66
N ASP A 76 0.81 15.66 12.15
CA ASP A 76 0.48 16.91 11.45
C ASP A 76 1.68 17.55 10.73
N SER A 77 2.84 16.91 10.75
CA SER A 77 4.04 17.43 10.10
C SER A 77 3.88 17.52 8.57
N TYR A 78 4.61 18.44 7.96
CA TYR A 78 4.64 18.60 6.50
C TYR A 78 5.02 17.30 5.77
N ALA A 79 5.92 16.50 6.36
CA ALA A 79 6.34 15.22 5.80
C ALA A 79 5.18 14.20 5.74
N ILE A 80 4.32 14.15 6.76
CA ILE A 80 3.16 13.25 6.81
C ILE A 80 2.03 13.78 5.91
N THR A 81 1.66 15.04 6.07
CA THR A 81 0.56 15.67 5.30
C THR A 81 0.87 15.72 3.81
N GLY A 82 2.13 15.95 3.44
CA GLY A 82 2.59 15.88 2.05
C GLY A 82 2.39 14.49 1.45
N GLN A 83 2.83 13.43 2.14
CA GLN A 83 2.65 12.05 1.66
C GLN A 83 1.17 11.66 1.51
N ILE A 84 0.30 12.10 2.45
CA ILE A 84 -1.14 11.86 2.35
C ILE A 84 -1.70 12.54 1.10
N LYS A 85 -1.35 13.80 0.85
CA LYS A 85 -1.78 14.56 -0.33
C LYS A 85 -1.30 13.90 -1.63
N ASP A 86 -0.02 13.56 -1.71
CA ASP A 86 0.57 12.94 -2.90
C ASP A 86 -0.04 11.58 -3.21
N PHE A 87 -0.37 10.82 -2.17
CA PHE A 87 -1.08 9.56 -2.35
C PHE A 87 -2.52 9.77 -2.82
N GLY A 88 -3.20 10.80 -2.34
CA GLY A 88 -4.52 11.22 -2.82
C GLY A 88 -4.53 11.47 -4.33
N VAL A 89 -3.57 12.23 -4.85
CA VAL A 89 -3.42 12.47 -6.30
C VAL A 89 -3.24 11.16 -7.09
N LYS A 90 -2.44 10.23 -6.55
CA LYS A 90 -2.25 8.91 -7.16
C LYS A 90 -3.53 8.06 -7.14
N LEU A 91 -4.34 8.17 -6.10
CA LEU A 91 -5.63 7.48 -6.02
C LEU A 91 -6.63 8.08 -7.01
N ASP A 92 -6.69 9.41 -7.14
CA ASP A 92 -7.59 10.09 -8.08
C ASP A 92 -7.34 9.67 -9.53
N SER A 93 -6.08 9.43 -9.89
CA SER A 93 -5.67 8.96 -11.22
C SER A 93 -5.78 7.44 -11.41
N THR A 94 -6.18 6.68 -10.39
CA THR A 94 -6.26 5.20 -10.45
C THR A 94 -7.47 4.77 -11.29
N PRO A 95 -7.27 4.07 -12.44
CA PRO A 95 -8.37 3.68 -13.32
C PRO A 95 -9.09 2.41 -12.87
N GLY A 96 -8.52 1.61 -11.97
CA GLY A 96 -9.13 0.36 -11.53
C GLY A 96 -8.55 -0.22 -10.25
N PHE A 97 -9.33 -1.11 -9.64
CA PHE A 97 -8.89 -1.93 -8.51
C PHE A 97 -9.11 -3.41 -8.81
N LEU A 98 -8.22 -4.23 -8.29
CA LEU A 98 -8.28 -5.69 -8.35
C LEU A 98 -8.19 -6.24 -6.93
N TRP A 99 -8.95 -7.31 -6.66
CA TRP A 99 -8.91 -7.98 -5.36
C TRP A 99 -9.09 -9.49 -5.47
N MET A 100 -8.65 -10.18 -4.42
CA MET A 100 -8.80 -11.61 -4.24
C MET A 100 -9.48 -11.90 -2.91
N VAL A 101 -10.54 -12.67 -2.96
CA VAL A 101 -11.26 -13.18 -1.79
C VAL A 101 -11.11 -14.69 -1.76
N SER A 102 -10.87 -15.24 -0.59
CA SER A 102 -10.87 -16.69 -0.36
C SER A 102 -11.90 -17.09 0.67
N ASP A 103 -12.35 -18.31 0.61
CA ASP A 103 -13.06 -18.96 1.70
C ASP A 103 -12.04 -19.35 2.78
N GLY A 104 -12.28 -18.87 4.00
CA GLY A 104 -11.34 -19.06 5.11
C GLY A 104 -10.06 -18.24 5.02
N ASN A 105 -9.13 -18.49 5.96
CA ASN A 105 -7.85 -17.79 6.08
C ASN A 105 -6.75 -18.68 6.70
N ASP A 106 -6.78 -19.98 6.46
CA ASP A 106 -5.74 -20.88 6.93
C ASP A 106 -4.43 -20.70 6.14
N ARG A 107 -3.36 -21.32 6.63
CA ARG A 107 -2.03 -21.21 6.03
C ARG A 107 -1.98 -21.67 4.57
N ILE A 108 -2.72 -22.71 4.21
CA ILE A 108 -2.78 -23.24 2.85
C ILE A 108 -3.49 -22.23 1.94
N THR A 109 -4.60 -21.67 2.40
CA THR A 109 -5.36 -20.63 1.71
C THR A 109 -4.50 -19.39 1.45
N GLN A 110 -3.75 -18.91 2.45
CA GLN A 110 -2.83 -17.77 2.30
C GLN A 110 -1.73 -18.05 1.27
N VAL A 111 -1.12 -19.23 1.29
CA VAL A 111 -0.09 -19.62 0.29
C VAL A 111 -0.68 -19.69 -1.11
N ASN A 112 -1.88 -20.26 -1.26
CA ASN A 112 -2.56 -20.35 -2.55
C ASN A 112 -2.96 -18.96 -3.08
N ALA A 113 -3.39 -18.04 -2.22
CA ALA A 113 -3.65 -16.66 -2.58
C ALA A 113 -2.38 -15.96 -3.08
N GLY A 114 -1.25 -16.15 -2.42
CA GLY A 114 0.05 -15.62 -2.86
C GLY A 114 0.48 -16.17 -4.23
N ARG A 115 0.29 -17.49 -4.47
CA ARG A 115 0.56 -18.10 -5.78
C ARG A 115 -0.36 -17.57 -6.89
N ALA A 116 -1.63 -17.34 -6.58
CA ALA A 116 -2.57 -16.73 -7.51
C ALA A 116 -2.19 -15.28 -7.81
N TYR A 117 -1.83 -14.51 -6.77
CA TYR A 117 -1.40 -13.12 -6.93
C TYR A 117 -0.15 -13.00 -7.82
N ALA A 118 0.85 -13.86 -7.63
CA ALA A 118 2.05 -13.87 -8.48
C ALA A 118 1.70 -14.11 -9.97
N ARG A 119 0.78 -15.03 -10.26
CA ARG A 119 0.32 -15.29 -11.64
C ARG A 119 -0.40 -14.08 -12.23
N VAL A 120 -1.26 -13.43 -11.44
CA VAL A 120 -1.97 -12.21 -11.88
C VAL A 120 -0.98 -11.08 -12.13
N GLN A 121 0.03 -10.91 -11.28
CA GLN A 121 1.09 -9.90 -11.44
C GLN A 121 1.88 -10.13 -12.75
N LEU A 122 2.25 -11.38 -13.05
CA LEU A 122 2.96 -11.72 -14.29
C LEU A 122 2.08 -11.47 -15.52
N ALA A 123 0.79 -11.84 -15.47
CA ALA A 123 -0.15 -11.57 -16.53
C ALA A 123 -0.36 -10.06 -16.75
N ALA A 124 -0.53 -9.29 -15.67
CA ALA A 124 -0.64 -7.84 -15.72
C ALA A 124 0.58 -7.22 -16.41
N THR A 125 1.78 -7.63 -16.01
CA THR A 125 3.04 -7.17 -16.61
C THR A 125 3.11 -7.48 -18.11
N ALA A 126 2.69 -8.68 -18.54
CA ALA A 126 2.64 -9.05 -19.94
C ALA A 126 1.70 -8.16 -20.78
N HIS A 127 0.70 -7.56 -20.15
CA HIS A 127 -0.24 -6.62 -20.77
C HIS A 127 0.12 -5.13 -20.50
N GLY A 128 1.29 -4.85 -19.96
CA GLY A 128 1.71 -3.48 -19.62
C GLY A 128 0.92 -2.84 -18.46
N VAL A 129 0.19 -3.64 -17.70
CA VAL A 129 -0.56 -3.18 -16.52
C VAL A 129 0.35 -3.26 -15.29
N VAL A 130 0.44 -2.15 -14.56
CA VAL A 130 1.14 -2.09 -13.28
C VAL A 130 0.14 -2.27 -12.14
N MET A 131 0.59 -2.92 -11.07
CA MET A 131 -0.22 -3.20 -9.89
C MET A 131 0.49 -2.68 -8.64
N GLN A 132 -0.27 -2.04 -7.75
CA GLN A 132 0.23 -1.64 -6.43
C GLN A 132 -0.71 -2.15 -5.35
N PRO A 133 -0.23 -3.00 -4.42
CA PRO A 133 -1.00 -3.45 -3.27
C PRO A 133 -1.46 -2.28 -2.39
N MET A 134 -2.69 -2.36 -1.89
CA MET A 134 -3.33 -1.41 -0.95
C MET A 134 -3.61 -2.11 0.38
N GLN A 135 -2.58 -2.74 0.95
CA GLN A 135 -2.73 -3.63 2.11
C GLN A 135 -2.89 -2.88 3.44
N GLN A 136 -2.77 -1.56 3.47
CA GLN A 136 -2.89 -0.75 4.69
C GLN A 136 -4.25 -0.92 5.36
N ALA A 137 -5.33 -0.99 4.57
CA ALA A 137 -6.68 -1.22 5.08
C ALA A 137 -6.96 -2.69 5.43
N LEU A 138 -6.06 -3.62 5.11
CA LEU A 138 -6.18 -5.05 5.41
C LEU A 138 -5.30 -5.51 6.58
N GLN A 139 -4.59 -4.60 7.22
CA GLN A 139 -3.83 -4.89 8.44
C GLN A 139 -4.78 -5.09 9.64
N GLU A 140 -4.38 -5.95 10.58
CA GLU A 140 -5.24 -6.38 11.67
C GLU A 140 -4.87 -5.70 13.01
N PHE A 141 -4.70 -4.38 13.02
CA PHE A 141 -4.50 -3.62 14.24
C PHE A 141 -5.68 -2.66 14.51
N ALA A 142 -5.87 -2.25 15.76
CA ALA A 142 -7.08 -1.59 16.22
C ALA A 142 -7.43 -0.31 15.43
N GLU A 143 -6.43 0.49 15.06
CA GLU A 143 -6.64 1.77 14.38
C GLU A 143 -7.19 1.61 12.95
N VAL A 144 -6.94 0.48 12.28
CA VAL A 144 -7.49 0.20 10.94
C VAL A 144 -8.75 -0.67 10.95
N ALA A 145 -9.30 -0.99 12.11
CA ALA A 145 -10.49 -1.84 12.21
C ALA A 145 -11.67 -1.34 11.35
N ARG A 146 -11.87 -0.02 11.26
CA ARG A 146 -12.91 0.57 10.42
C ARG A 146 -12.62 0.39 8.92
N PRO A 147 -11.47 0.83 8.37
CA PRO A 147 -11.13 0.56 6.96
C PRO A 147 -11.15 -0.93 6.62
N TYR A 148 -10.69 -1.80 7.52
CA TYR A 148 -10.77 -3.26 7.36
C TYR A 148 -12.21 -3.74 7.15
N ALA A 149 -13.13 -3.33 8.02
CA ALA A 149 -14.53 -3.67 7.89
C ALA A 149 -15.16 -3.08 6.62
N ASP A 150 -14.79 -1.84 6.26
CA ASP A 150 -15.33 -1.15 5.09
C ASP A 150 -14.88 -1.81 3.78
N VAL A 151 -13.62 -2.25 3.66
CA VAL A 151 -13.15 -2.96 2.46
C VAL A 151 -13.81 -4.33 2.33
N HIS A 152 -13.97 -5.08 3.42
CA HIS A 152 -14.68 -6.36 3.39
C HIS A 152 -16.13 -6.19 2.96
N ARG A 153 -16.83 -5.18 3.48
CA ARG A 153 -18.20 -4.84 3.08
C ARG A 153 -18.28 -4.44 1.61
N LEU A 154 -17.39 -3.57 1.13
CA LEU A 154 -17.33 -3.14 -0.26
C LEU A 154 -17.14 -4.32 -1.22
N LEU A 155 -16.28 -5.26 -0.84
CA LEU A 155 -15.94 -6.43 -1.65
C LEU A 155 -16.87 -7.64 -1.40
N GLN A 156 -17.90 -7.46 -0.59
CA GLN A 156 -18.89 -8.49 -0.22
C GLN A 156 -18.24 -9.77 0.37
N ALA A 157 -17.14 -9.61 1.07
CA ALA A 157 -16.47 -10.67 1.81
C ALA A 157 -16.95 -10.66 3.28
N SER A 158 -17.30 -11.81 3.83
CA SER A 158 -17.87 -11.95 5.17
C SER A 158 -16.94 -12.69 6.12
N PRO A 159 -16.04 -11.98 6.84
CA PRO A 159 -15.17 -12.61 7.84
C PRO A 159 -15.99 -13.29 8.96
N PRO A 160 -15.57 -14.42 9.54
CA PRO A 160 -14.35 -15.15 9.20
C PRO A 160 -14.50 -16.17 8.06
N ALA A 161 -15.70 -16.33 7.51
CA ALA A 161 -15.97 -17.32 6.45
C ALA A 161 -15.20 -16.96 5.16
N GLN A 162 -15.10 -15.68 4.85
CA GLN A 162 -14.37 -15.17 3.68
C GLN A 162 -13.38 -14.08 4.10
N THR A 163 -12.22 -14.03 3.43
CA THR A 163 -11.17 -13.06 3.71
C THR A 163 -10.69 -12.41 2.41
N VAL A 164 -10.54 -11.10 2.44
CA VAL A 164 -9.86 -10.36 1.36
C VAL A 164 -8.36 -10.59 1.51
N GLN A 165 -7.78 -11.43 0.66
CA GLN A 165 -6.36 -11.80 0.71
C GLN A 165 -5.45 -10.74 0.09
N MET A 166 -5.91 -10.12 -0.99
CA MET A 166 -5.19 -9.08 -1.71
C MET A 166 -6.15 -8.01 -2.22
N TRP A 167 -5.71 -6.78 -2.13
CA TRP A 167 -6.38 -5.64 -2.72
C TRP A 167 -5.32 -4.71 -3.33
N ALA A 168 -5.46 -4.39 -4.60
CA ALA A 168 -4.47 -3.62 -5.35
C ALA A 168 -5.15 -2.59 -6.25
N ARG A 169 -4.55 -1.43 -6.39
CA ARG A 169 -4.87 -0.54 -7.50
C ARG A 169 -4.09 -0.98 -8.75
N VAL A 170 -4.70 -0.80 -9.92
CA VAL A 170 -4.13 -1.18 -11.22
C VAL A 170 -4.19 -0.01 -12.18
N GLY A 171 -3.30 0.02 -13.14
CA GLY A 171 -3.26 1.08 -14.16
C GLY A 171 -2.07 0.94 -15.09
N PHE A 172 -1.77 2.00 -15.81
CA PHE A 172 -0.61 2.08 -16.69
C PHE A 172 0.37 3.13 -16.14
N ALA A 173 1.65 2.81 -16.16
CA ALA A 173 2.71 3.73 -15.75
C ALA A 173 3.93 3.55 -16.68
N ALA A 174 4.74 4.59 -16.77
CA ALA A 174 6.03 4.46 -17.44
C ALA A 174 6.89 3.40 -16.74
N PRO A 175 7.70 2.63 -17.49
CA PRO A 175 8.65 1.71 -16.89
C PRO A 175 9.55 2.43 -15.90
N VAL A 176 9.77 1.82 -14.75
CA VAL A 176 10.75 2.28 -13.78
C VAL A 176 12.11 1.78 -14.25
N GLY A 177 13.03 2.71 -14.56
CA GLY A 177 14.38 2.41 -15.00
C GLY A 177 15.27 1.86 -13.89
#